data_312dd06d0e47b6a1b3740aaf132d4f13
#
_entry.id   312dd06d0e47b6a1b3740aaf132d4f13
#
_cell.length_a   1.000
_cell.length_b   1.000
_cell.length_c   1.000
_cell.angle_alpha   90.00
_cell.angle_beta   90.00
_cell.angle_gamma   90.00
#
_symmetry.space_group_name_H-M   'P 1'
#
loop_
_entity.id
_entity.type
_entity.pdbx_description
1 polymer ?
#
loop_
_entity_poly.entity_id
_entity_poly.type
_entity_poly.pdbx_seq_one_letter_code
_entity_poly.pdbx_strand_id
1 'polypeptide(L)'
;MKKKYGILALALTAALTLSACGGKEEPEAANQKVQTITVGTGTQFPNVCFLDENGKLTGYDVELVKEIDKRLPGYKFKFKTMDFSNLLVSLGAGKVDIVAHQMEKSKEREKKFLFNDVAYNNFPLQLTVLDSNNSINSTKDLAGKRVITSATSNGALVLKKINEEQGNNFEIAYEGQGSNDTANQLKTGRADATISTPFAVDFQNKTSAIKEKVVGDVLSNAKVYFMLGKDETKLSKKVDEALQSIIDDGTLKKLSEKWLGADYSKEQY
;
A
#
# COMPACT_ATOMS: atom_id res chain seq x y z
N MET A 1 -3.34 80.06 38.06
CA MET A 1 -2.63 80.21 39.36
C MET A 1 -1.67 79.04 39.50
N LYS A 2 -0.38 79.38 39.37
CA LYS A 2 0.72 79.19 40.35
C LYS A 2 0.92 77.73 40.80
N LYS A 3 1.98 77.10 40.59
CA LYS A 3 3.45 77.22 40.82
C LYS A 3 3.86 75.82 41.35
N LYS A 4 4.93 75.23 41.29
CA LYS A 4 6.33 75.45 40.93
C LYS A 4 7.12 74.17 41.27
N TYR A 5 8.10 73.84 40.42
CA TYR A 5 9.48 73.40 40.69
C TYR A 5 9.81 72.28 41.70
N GLY A 6 10.71 71.43 41.30
CA GLY A 6 11.62 70.70 42.15
C GLY A 6 12.50 69.73 41.37
N ILE A 7 13.59 70.26 40.84
CA ILE A 7 14.78 69.53 40.35
C ILE A 7 15.58 69.05 41.53
N LEU A 8 16.06 67.79 41.55
CA LEU A 8 17.40 67.51 42.03
C LEU A 8 17.98 66.23 41.46
N ALA A 9 19.12 66.37 40.84
CA ALA A 9 20.01 65.32 40.34
C ALA A 9 20.90 64.84 41.49
N LEU A 10 21.43 63.66 41.40
CA LEU A 10 22.83 63.23 41.65
C LEU A 10 22.93 61.72 41.64
N ALA A 11 23.59 61.13 40.68
CA ALA A 11 24.97 60.74 40.58
C ALA A 11 25.26 59.30 41.04
N LEU A 12 25.70 58.54 40.07
CA LEU A 12 26.85 57.61 40.03
C LEU A 12 26.98 56.55 41.16
N THR A 13 26.89 55.29 40.75
CA THR A 13 28.04 54.37 40.91
C THR A 13 27.92 53.13 40.04
N ALA A 14 28.92 52.89 39.25
CA ALA A 14 29.16 51.70 38.45
C ALA A 14 29.51 50.51 39.38
N ALA A 15 28.89 49.37 39.13
CA ALA A 15 29.42 48.09 39.58
C ALA A 15 29.26 47.09 38.44
N LEU A 16 30.35 46.86 37.73
CA LEU A 16 30.55 45.72 36.85
C LEU A 16 30.58 44.46 37.68
N THR A 17 29.56 43.60 37.53
CA THR A 17 29.67 42.18 37.91
C THR A 17 29.51 41.37 36.65
N LEU A 18 30.61 40.86 36.12
CA LEU A 18 30.63 39.74 35.20
C LEU A 18 30.09 38.52 35.95
N SER A 19 28.86 38.15 35.66
CA SER A 19 28.35 36.79 35.94
C SER A 19 28.33 36.04 34.65
N ALA A 20 29.37 35.26 34.41
CA ALA A 20 29.38 34.18 33.46
C ALA A 20 28.42 33.09 33.96
N CYS A 21 27.15 33.13 33.55
CA CYS A 21 26.29 31.99 33.61
C CYS A 21 26.32 31.30 32.25
N GLY A 22 27.00 30.17 32.20
CA GLY A 22 26.89 29.22 31.10
C GLY A 22 25.43 28.81 30.95
N GLY A 23 24.76 29.38 29.97
CA GLY A 23 23.47 28.89 29.52
C GLY A 23 23.68 27.49 28.95
N LYS A 24 23.21 26.48 29.69
CA LYS A 24 22.87 25.21 29.08
C LYS A 24 21.77 25.57 28.09
N GLU A 25 22.09 25.49 26.79
CA GLU A 25 21.06 25.34 25.77
C GLU A 25 20.32 24.07 26.13
N GLU A 26 19.13 24.20 26.72
CA GLU A 26 18.15 23.16 26.71
C GLU A 26 17.83 22.94 25.19
N PRO A 27 17.89 21.70 24.72
CA PRO A 27 17.47 21.45 23.35
C PRO A 27 16.00 21.89 23.27
N GLU A 28 15.71 22.93 22.48
CA GLU A 28 14.36 23.21 22.04
C GLU A 28 13.81 21.90 21.47
N ALA A 29 13.01 21.21 22.28
CA ALA A 29 12.13 20.17 21.80
C ALA A 29 11.17 20.89 20.84
N ALA A 30 11.58 20.96 19.58
CA ALA A 30 10.78 21.51 18.50
C ALA A 30 9.43 20.82 18.59
N ASN A 31 8.41 21.59 18.89
CA ASN A 31 7.01 21.20 18.89
C ASN A 31 6.62 20.94 17.41
N GLN A 32 7.25 19.91 16.81
CA GLN A 32 6.97 19.50 15.45
C GLN A 32 5.54 18.97 15.46
N LYS A 33 4.64 19.76 14.90
CA LYS A 33 3.25 19.37 14.71
C LYS A 33 3.22 18.05 13.93
N VAL A 34 2.80 16.97 14.59
CA VAL A 34 2.66 15.65 13.97
C VAL A 34 1.74 15.77 12.74
N GLN A 35 2.24 15.43 11.58
CA GLN A 35 1.49 15.46 10.33
C GLN A 35 0.63 14.20 10.22
N THR A 36 -0.68 14.34 10.06
CA THR A 36 -1.54 13.20 9.75
C THR A 36 -1.45 12.86 8.29
N ILE A 37 -1.21 11.57 7.99
CA ILE A 37 -1.18 10.97 6.65
C ILE A 37 -2.38 10.05 6.49
N THR A 38 -3.22 10.30 5.51
CA THR A 38 -4.38 9.46 5.20
C THR A 38 -3.99 8.36 4.22
N VAL A 39 -4.10 7.10 4.66
CA VAL A 39 -3.76 5.91 3.90
C VAL A 39 -5.01 5.30 3.28
N GLY A 40 -5.13 5.34 1.96
CA GLY A 40 -6.16 4.62 1.22
C GLY A 40 -5.83 3.13 1.12
N THR A 41 -6.79 2.27 1.47
CA THR A 41 -6.66 0.81 1.33
C THR A 41 -8.03 0.16 1.17
N GLY A 42 -8.06 -1.14 0.85
CA GLY A 42 -9.28 -1.94 0.77
C GLY A 42 -9.62 -2.65 2.09
N THR A 43 -10.68 -3.47 2.04
CA THR A 43 -11.08 -4.36 3.15
C THR A 43 -11.33 -5.79 2.70
N GLN A 44 -11.07 -6.10 1.42
CA GLN A 44 -11.45 -7.35 0.79
C GLN A 44 -10.32 -7.99 -0.02
N PHE A 45 -9.08 -7.57 0.22
CA PHE A 45 -7.93 -8.22 -0.40
C PHE A 45 -7.33 -9.21 0.62
N PRO A 46 -7.53 -10.52 0.39
CA PRO A 46 -7.07 -11.56 1.30
C PRO A 46 -5.58 -11.41 1.65
N ASN A 47 -5.23 -11.60 2.92
CA ASN A 47 -3.88 -11.45 3.48
C ASN A 47 -3.26 -10.05 3.41
N VAL A 48 -3.71 -9.20 2.50
CA VAL A 48 -3.12 -7.88 2.22
C VAL A 48 -3.79 -6.78 3.01
N CYS A 49 -5.11 -6.64 2.87
CA CYS A 49 -5.92 -5.66 3.61
C CYS A 49 -7.36 -6.18 3.71
N PHE A 50 -7.76 -6.60 4.90
CA PHE A 50 -9.06 -7.19 5.15
C PHE A 50 -9.53 -6.89 6.58
N LEU A 51 -10.81 -7.15 6.86
CA LEU A 51 -11.36 -7.09 8.21
C LEU A 51 -11.27 -8.48 8.84
N ASP A 52 -10.69 -8.55 10.05
CA ASP A 52 -10.69 -9.77 10.84
C ASP A 52 -12.08 -10.09 11.40
N GLU A 53 -12.22 -11.18 12.14
CA GLU A 53 -13.46 -11.64 12.74
C GLU A 53 -14.09 -10.60 13.70
N ASN A 54 -13.29 -9.67 14.22
CA ASN A 54 -13.73 -8.59 15.10
C ASN A 54 -14.02 -7.29 14.33
N GLY A 55 -13.96 -7.31 13.00
CA GLY A 55 -14.15 -6.14 12.15
C GLY A 55 -12.96 -5.18 12.15
N LYS A 56 -11.77 -5.59 12.63
CA LYS A 56 -10.56 -4.77 12.67
C LYS A 56 -9.79 -4.92 11.37
N LEU A 57 -9.37 -3.78 10.80
CA LEU A 57 -8.54 -3.75 9.61
C LEU A 57 -7.13 -4.30 9.91
N THR A 58 -6.71 -5.29 9.14
CA THR A 58 -5.44 -6.00 9.28
C THR A 58 -4.96 -6.55 7.92
N GLY A 59 -3.81 -7.21 7.90
CA GLY A 59 -3.17 -7.80 6.72
C GLY A 59 -1.80 -7.20 6.46
N TYR A 60 -1.09 -7.73 5.48
CA TYR A 60 0.31 -7.42 5.19
C TYR A 60 0.56 -5.92 5.00
N ASP A 61 -0.15 -5.27 4.09
CA ASP A 61 0.02 -3.84 3.81
C ASP A 61 -0.37 -2.98 5.02
N VAL A 62 -1.43 -3.38 5.73
CA VAL A 62 -1.91 -2.66 6.92
C VAL A 62 -0.88 -2.72 8.05
N GLU A 63 -0.33 -3.89 8.32
CA GLU A 63 0.67 -4.06 9.37
C GLU A 63 2.02 -3.42 9.00
N LEU A 64 2.38 -3.44 7.70
CA LEU A 64 3.57 -2.73 7.21
C LEU A 64 3.43 -1.20 7.41
N VAL A 65 2.27 -0.62 7.08
CA VAL A 65 2.01 0.81 7.33
C VAL A 65 2.06 1.13 8.83
N LYS A 66 1.59 0.23 9.71
CA LYS A 66 1.70 0.41 11.16
C LYS A 66 3.17 0.37 11.64
N GLU A 67 4.02 -0.45 11.01
CA GLU A 67 5.46 -0.44 11.30
C GLU A 67 6.13 0.85 10.81
N ILE A 68 5.73 1.37 9.65
CA ILE A 68 6.18 2.69 9.16
C ILE A 68 5.76 3.82 10.13
N ASP A 69 4.50 3.82 10.61
CA ASP A 69 3.98 4.79 11.59
C ASP A 69 4.84 4.83 12.87
N LYS A 70 5.26 3.67 13.36
CA LYS A 70 6.14 3.56 14.53
C LYS A 70 7.53 4.16 14.32
N ARG A 71 8.06 4.13 13.09
CA ARG A 71 9.41 4.59 12.74
C ARG A 71 9.46 6.06 12.32
N LEU A 72 8.32 6.70 12.15
CA LEU A 72 8.19 8.09 11.71
C LEU A 72 7.46 8.95 12.75
N PRO A 73 8.07 9.30 13.87
CA PRO A 73 7.39 9.99 15.00
C PRO A 73 6.83 11.38 14.63
N GLY A 74 7.32 11.99 13.55
CA GLY A 74 6.76 13.25 13.01
C GLY A 74 5.49 13.08 12.19
N TYR A 75 5.01 11.85 12.00
CA TYR A 75 3.83 11.51 11.21
C TYR A 75 2.87 10.65 12.02
N LYS A 76 1.60 10.65 11.59
CA LYS A 76 0.55 9.76 12.10
C LYS A 76 -0.26 9.22 10.94
N PHE A 77 -0.16 7.92 10.68
CA PHE A 77 -0.86 7.26 9.59
C PHE A 77 -2.27 6.83 10.01
N LYS A 78 -3.28 7.23 9.24
CA LYS A 78 -4.70 6.89 9.49
C LYS A 78 -5.29 6.24 8.25
N PHE A 79 -5.87 5.07 8.42
CA PHE A 79 -6.50 4.34 7.32
C PHE A 79 -7.87 4.92 6.94
N LYS A 80 -8.11 4.96 5.63
CA LYS A 80 -9.39 5.23 5.01
C LYS A 80 -9.69 4.10 4.02
N THR A 81 -10.68 3.30 4.34
CA THR A 81 -11.05 2.13 3.53
C THR A 81 -12.02 2.49 2.42
N MET A 82 -11.84 1.86 1.26
CA MET A 82 -12.72 1.99 0.10
C MET A 82 -12.48 0.84 -0.88
N ASP A 83 -13.36 0.68 -1.86
CA ASP A 83 -13.16 -0.28 -2.94
C ASP A 83 -11.91 0.07 -3.76
N PHE A 84 -11.23 -0.95 -4.28
CA PHE A 84 -9.99 -0.80 -5.06
C PHE A 84 -10.14 0.19 -6.23
N SER A 85 -11.26 0.14 -6.95
CA SER A 85 -11.55 1.05 -8.07
C SER A 85 -11.56 2.53 -7.70
N ASN A 86 -11.83 2.85 -6.42
CA ASN A 86 -11.91 4.22 -5.91
C ASN A 86 -10.58 4.75 -5.37
N LEU A 87 -9.57 3.89 -5.16
CA LEU A 87 -8.29 4.29 -4.56
C LEU A 87 -7.55 5.33 -5.41
N LEU A 88 -7.40 5.06 -6.71
CA LEU A 88 -6.68 5.96 -7.63
C LEU A 88 -7.39 7.31 -7.81
N VAL A 89 -8.71 7.30 -7.87
CA VAL A 89 -9.52 8.52 -7.96
C VAL A 89 -9.38 9.34 -6.67
N SER A 90 -9.41 8.67 -5.51
CA SER A 90 -9.27 9.32 -4.21
C SER A 90 -7.87 9.91 -4.00
N LEU A 91 -6.82 9.21 -4.45
CA LEU A 91 -5.45 9.71 -4.42
C LEU A 91 -5.29 10.94 -5.33
N GLY A 92 -5.78 10.86 -6.58
CA GLY A 92 -5.73 11.97 -7.53
C GLY A 92 -6.53 13.20 -7.11
N ALA A 93 -7.56 13.00 -6.28
CA ALA A 93 -8.37 14.08 -5.69
C ALA A 93 -7.84 14.60 -4.34
N GLY A 94 -6.69 14.10 -3.86
CA GLY A 94 -6.13 14.47 -2.55
C GLY A 94 -6.98 14.06 -1.34
N LYS A 95 -7.87 13.07 -1.50
CA LYS A 95 -8.70 12.54 -0.41
C LYS A 95 -7.98 11.50 0.44
N VAL A 96 -6.88 10.98 -0.07
CA VAL A 96 -5.87 10.17 0.59
C VAL A 96 -4.50 10.64 0.12
N ASP A 97 -3.49 10.52 0.96
CA ASP A 97 -2.12 10.98 0.69
C ASP A 97 -1.26 9.85 0.10
N ILE A 98 -1.54 8.62 0.51
CA ILE A 98 -0.83 7.41 0.11
C ILE A 98 -1.82 6.25 -0.07
N VAL A 99 -1.53 5.36 -1.00
CA VAL A 99 -2.27 4.11 -1.22
C VAL A 99 -1.38 2.92 -0.86
N ALA A 100 -1.88 2.06 0.01
CA ALA A 100 -1.31 0.78 0.41
C ALA A 100 -2.28 -0.34 -0.02
N HIS A 101 -2.02 -0.96 -1.18
CA HIS A 101 -2.86 -2.00 -1.77
C HIS A 101 -2.12 -2.77 -2.88
N GLN A 102 -0.90 -3.22 -2.60
CA GLN A 102 -0.05 -3.97 -3.55
C GLN A 102 0.07 -3.26 -4.91
N MET A 103 0.45 -1.96 -4.87
CA MET A 103 0.46 -1.14 -6.08
C MET A 103 1.72 -1.36 -6.90
N GLU A 104 1.55 -1.77 -8.15
CA GLU A 104 2.60 -1.96 -9.12
C GLU A 104 2.78 -0.72 -9.99
N LYS A 105 4.02 -0.44 -10.44
CA LYS A 105 4.31 0.66 -11.37
C LYS A 105 3.75 0.33 -12.76
N SER A 106 3.19 1.33 -13.41
CA SER A 106 2.88 1.30 -14.85
C SER A 106 3.09 2.68 -15.44
N LYS A 107 3.37 2.76 -16.74
CA LYS A 107 3.58 4.04 -17.45
C LYS A 107 2.42 5.03 -17.24
N GLU A 108 1.19 4.53 -17.16
CA GLU A 108 0.01 5.38 -16.95
C GLU A 108 -0.06 5.91 -15.51
N ARG A 109 0.21 5.04 -14.53
CA ARG A 109 0.22 5.41 -13.11
C ARG A 109 1.35 6.40 -12.80
N GLU A 110 2.56 6.15 -13.31
CA GLU A 110 3.74 7.01 -13.10
C GLU A 110 3.58 8.42 -13.69
N LYS A 111 2.74 8.60 -14.72
CA LYS A 111 2.40 9.92 -15.24
C LYS A 111 1.59 10.75 -14.24
N LYS A 112 0.74 10.11 -13.44
CA LYS A 112 -0.25 10.77 -12.56
C LYS A 112 0.15 10.79 -11.10
N PHE A 113 0.93 9.82 -10.67
CA PHE A 113 1.24 9.55 -9.27
C PHE A 113 2.74 9.39 -9.06
N LEU A 114 3.16 9.56 -7.81
CA LEU A 114 4.50 9.22 -7.35
C LEU A 114 4.47 7.81 -6.75
N PHE A 115 5.51 7.05 -6.97
CA PHE A 115 5.79 5.82 -6.24
C PHE A 115 7.02 6.04 -5.37
N ASN A 116 7.06 5.47 -4.20
CA ASN A 116 8.29 5.40 -3.45
C ASN A 116 9.34 4.55 -4.19
N ASP A 117 10.61 4.62 -3.80
CA ASP A 117 11.69 3.96 -4.52
C ASP A 117 11.96 2.52 -4.04
N VAL A 118 11.75 2.26 -2.75
CA VAL A 118 12.00 0.96 -2.12
C VAL A 118 10.77 0.06 -2.29
N ALA A 119 10.92 -1.02 -3.07
CA ALA A 119 9.88 -2.04 -3.18
C ALA A 119 9.75 -2.83 -1.86
N TYR A 120 8.52 -3.21 -1.50
CA TYR A 120 8.29 -3.98 -0.28
C TYR A 120 7.75 -5.39 -0.50
N ASN A 121 7.40 -5.74 -1.74
CA ASN A 121 6.88 -7.05 -2.08
C ASN A 121 7.14 -7.37 -3.56
N ASN A 122 7.02 -8.65 -3.92
CA ASN A 122 6.88 -9.15 -5.28
C ASN A 122 5.48 -9.71 -5.45
N PHE A 123 4.91 -9.56 -6.64
CA PHE A 123 3.51 -9.88 -6.92
C PHE A 123 3.40 -10.86 -8.10
N PRO A 124 3.67 -12.17 -7.84
CA PRO A 124 3.61 -13.19 -8.89
C PRO A 124 2.16 -13.46 -9.28
N LEU A 125 1.75 -12.95 -10.43
CA LEU A 125 0.44 -13.23 -11.01
C LEU A 125 0.48 -14.53 -11.80
N GLN A 126 -0.49 -15.40 -11.52
CA GLN A 126 -0.70 -16.65 -12.26
C GLN A 126 -2.17 -16.83 -12.62
N LEU A 127 -2.42 -17.59 -13.68
CA LEU A 127 -3.76 -18.02 -14.02
C LEU A 127 -4.30 -18.89 -12.87
N THR A 128 -5.54 -18.63 -12.48
CA THR A 128 -6.19 -19.28 -11.33
C THR A 128 -7.54 -19.83 -11.76
N VAL A 129 -7.83 -21.05 -11.36
CA VAL A 129 -9.07 -21.75 -11.68
C VAL A 129 -9.61 -22.44 -10.44
N LEU A 130 -10.86 -22.92 -10.48
CA LEU A 130 -11.35 -23.84 -9.43
C LEU A 130 -10.41 -25.06 -9.32
N ASP A 131 -10.21 -25.55 -8.11
CA ASP A 131 -9.40 -26.74 -7.86
C ASP A 131 -9.88 -27.97 -8.65
N SER A 132 -11.20 -28.08 -8.85
CA SER A 132 -11.83 -29.13 -9.64
C SER A 132 -11.67 -28.95 -11.18
N ASN A 133 -11.20 -27.81 -11.65
CA ASN A 133 -11.00 -27.59 -13.08
C ASN A 133 -9.69 -28.25 -13.54
N ASN A 134 -9.81 -29.18 -14.49
CA ASN A 134 -8.69 -29.89 -15.10
C ASN A 134 -8.57 -29.59 -16.62
N SER A 135 -9.38 -28.68 -17.15
CA SER A 135 -9.39 -28.34 -18.57
C SER A 135 -8.52 -27.13 -18.92
N ILE A 136 -8.18 -26.30 -17.93
CA ILE A 136 -7.35 -25.10 -18.11
C ILE A 136 -6.07 -25.33 -17.29
N ASN A 137 -4.93 -25.44 -17.96
CA ASN A 137 -3.62 -25.65 -17.35
C ASN A 137 -2.61 -24.55 -17.70
N SER A 138 -2.97 -23.70 -18.67
CA SER A 138 -2.14 -22.59 -19.14
C SER A 138 -2.99 -21.54 -19.85
N THR A 139 -2.38 -20.41 -20.19
CA THR A 139 -3.07 -19.38 -20.99
C THR A 139 -3.46 -19.86 -22.39
N LYS A 140 -2.86 -20.90 -22.92
CA LYS A 140 -3.19 -21.49 -24.23
C LYS A 140 -4.56 -22.15 -24.24
N ASP A 141 -5.07 -22.55 -23.07
CA ASP A 141 -6.36 -23.23 -22.91
C ASP A 141 -7.53 -22.24 -22.76
N LEU A 142 -7.26 -20.93 -22.90
CA LEU A 142 -8.28 -19.88 -22.70
C LEU A 142 -9.17 -19.62 -23.91
N ALA A 143 -8.91 -20.21 -25.08
CA ALA A 143 -9.73 -19.99 -26.25
C ALA A 143 -11.21 -20.29 -25.99
N GLY A 144 -12.09 -19.31 -26.26
CA GLY A 144 -13.54 -19.36 -25.98
C GLY A 144 -13.91 -19.30 -24.48
N LYS A 145 -12.97 -19.05 -23.58
CA LYS A 145 -13.18 -18.96 -22.15
C LYS A 145 -13.45 -17.54 -21.69
N ARG A 146 -14.03 -17.40 -20.52
CA ARG A 146 -14.27 -16.13 -19.85
C ARG A 146 -13.36 -16.00 -18.63
N VAL A 147 -12.44 -15.03 -18.67
CA VAL A 147 -11.48 -14.75 -17.60
C VAL A 147 -11.89 -13.47 -16.88
N ILE A 148 -12.11 -13.56 -15.56
CA ILE A 148 -12.54 -12.40 -14.75
C ILE A 148 -11.39 -11.77 -14.03
N THR A 149 -11.38 -10.43 -13.94
CA THR A 149 -10.39 -9.65 -13.19
C THR A 149 -10.91 -8.27 -12.84
N SER A 150 -10.23 -7.56 -11.95
CA SER A 150 -10.56 -6.15 -11.64
C SER A 150 -10.08 -5.21 -12.76
N ALA A 151 -10.96 -4.34 -13.26
CA ALA A 151 -10.72 -3.49 -14.44
C ALA A 151 -9.50 -2.57 -14.32
N THR A 152 -9.16 -2.11 -13.10
CA THR A 152 -8.05 -1.18 -12.85
C THR A 152 -6.77 -1.86 -12.34
N SER A 153 -6.78 -3.22 -12.31
CA SER A 153 -5.63 -4.01 -11.85
C SER A 153 -4.55 -4.14 -12.93
N ASN A 154 -3.34 -4.47 -12.48
CA ASN A 154 -2.28 -4.88 -13.41
C ASN A 154 -2.62 -6.22 -14.09
N GLY A 155 -3.35 -7.10 -13.39
CA GLY A 155 -3.87 -8.34 -13.95
C GLY A 155 -4.70 -8.13 -15.22
N ALA A 156 -5.53 -7.08 -15.27
CA ALA A 156 -6.28 -6.72 -16.47
C ALA A 156 -5.35 -6.35 -17.64
N LEU A 157 -4.25 -5.62 -17.37
CA LEU A 157 -3.26 -5.28 -18.39
C LEU A 157 -2.53 -6.52 -18.91
N VAL A 158 -2.13 -7.43 -18.00
CA VAL A 158 -1.49 -8.71 -18.34
C VAL A 158 -2.42 -9.56 -19.20
N LEU A 159 -3.66 -9.75 -18.79
CA LEU A 159 -4.66 -10.53 -19.57
C LEU A 159 -4.94 -9.91 -20.93
N LYS A 160 -5.03 -8.59 -21.01
CA LYS A 160 -5.25 -7.89 -22.27
C LYS A 160 -4.12 -8.14 -23.26
N LYS A 161 -2.88 -8.02 -22.80
CA LYS A 161 -1.70 -8.31 -23.61
C LYS A 161 -1.70 -9.77 -24.11
N ILE A 162 -1.95 -10.74 -23.21
CA ILE A 162 -2.01 -12.16 -23.57
C ILE A 162 -3.13 -12.41 -24.58
N ASN A 163 -4.30 -11.81 -24.39
CA ASN A 163 -5.43 -11.98 -25.32
C ASN A 163 -5.12 -11.41 -26.71
N GLU A 164 -4.50 -10.22 -26.76
CA GLU A 164 -4.05 -9.62 -28.03
C GLU A 164 -3.03 -10.53 -28.77
N GLU A 165 -2.03 -11.07 -28.04
CA GLU A 165 -1.02 -11.99 -28.57
C GLU A 165 -1.64 -13.32 -29.08
N GLN A 166 -2.77 -13.72 -28.51
CA GLN A 166 -3.52 -14.92 -28.91
C GLN A 166 -4.64 -14.65 -29.93
N GLY A 167 -4.71 -13.46 -30.52
CA GLY A 167 -5.70 -13.11 -31.53
C GLY A 167 -7.09 -12.80 -30.96
N ASN A 168 -7.18 -12.36 -29.71
CA ASN A 168 -8.41 -12.01 -28.99
C ASN A 168 -9.39 -13.19 -28.92
N ASN A 169 -8.91 -14.35 -28.52
CA ASN A 169 -9.65 -15.59 -28.54
C ASN A 169 -10.40 -15.93 -27.25
N PHE A 170 -10.28 -15.13 -26.18
CA PHE A 170 -11.02 -15.27 -24.93
C PHE A 170 -11.66 -13.94 -24.48
N GLU A 171 -12.70 -14.04 -23.66
CA GLU A 171 -13.38 -12.87 -23.07
C GLU A 171 -12.72 -12.43 -21.78
N ILE A 172 -12.43 -11.13 -21.62
CA ILE A 172 -12.03 -10.55 -20.35
C ILE A 172 -13.27 -9.91 -19.72
N ALA A 173 -13.74 -10.50 -18.62
CA ALA A 173 -14.81 -9.96 -17.80
C ALA A 173 -14.26 -9.15 -16.65
N TYR A 174 -15.01 -8.15 -16.20
CA TYR A 174 -14.58 -7.34 -15.07
C TYR A 174 -15.49 -7.58 -13.87
N GLU A 175 -14.83 -7.65 -12.70
CA GLU A 175 -15.53 -7.79 -11.41
C GLU A 175 -16.49 -6.62 -11.19
N GLY A 176 -17.65 -6.94 -10.59
CA GLY A 176 -18.48 -5.95 -9.94
C GLY A 176 -17.80 -5.42 -8.66
N GLN A 177 -18.55 -4.68 -7.85
CA GLN A 177 -18.04 -4.25 -6.55
C GLN A 177 -18.09 -5.41 -5.55
N GLY A 178 -16.93 -5.80 -5.04
CA GLY A 178 -16.76 -6.84 -4.01
C GLY A 178 -15.98 -8.06 -4.47
N SER A 179 -14.83 -8.33 -3.84
CA SER A 179 -13.90 -9.41 -4.20
C SER A 179 -14.45 -10.84 -3.99
N ASN A 180 -15.48 -11.01 -3.18
CA ASN A 180 -16.17 -12.31 -3.04
C ASN A 180 -16.93 -12.72 -4.31
N ASP A 181 -17.03 -11.85 -5.29
CA ASP A 181 -17.74 -12.13 -6.52
C ASP A 181 -16.92 -13.08 -7.44
N THR A 182 -15.59 -12.95 -7.48
CA THR A 182 -14.73 -13.76 -8.36
C THR A 182 -14.85 -15.26 -8.08
N ALA A 183 -14.66 -15.68 -6.83
CA ALA A 183 -14.77 -17.08 -6.45
C ALA A 183 -16.19 -17.65 -6.71
N ASN A 184 -17.22 -16.84 -6.48
CA ASN A 184 -18.59 -17.22 -6.77
C ASN A 184 -18.87 -17.30 -8.28
N GLN A 185 -18.28 -16.41 -9.08
CA GLN A 185 -18.42 -16.47 -10.54
C GLN A 185 -17.73 -17.70 -11.13
N LEU A 186 -16.56 -18.08 -10.60
CA LEU A 186 -15.90 -19.35 -10.93
C LEU A 186 -16.78 -20.53 -10.53
N LYS A 187 -17.28 -20.56 -9.29
CA LYS A 187 -18.12 -21.64 -8.77
C LYS A 187 -19.41 -21.84 -9.59
N THR A 188 -20.02 -20.75 -10.03
CA THR A 188 -21.27 -20.79 -10.80
C THR A 188 -21.08 -20.96 -12.30
N GLY A 189 -19.83 -21.03 -12.77
CA GLY A 189 -19.50 -21.14 -14.18
C GLY A 189 -19.75 -19.86 -14.98
N ARG A 190 -19.91 -18.71 -14.32
CA ARG A 190 -20.01 -17.40 -14.98
C ARG A 190 -18.66 -16.89 -15.45
N ALA A 191 -17.58 -17.40 -14.89
CA ALA A 191 -16.21 -17.26 -15.35
C ALA A 191 -15.52 -18.63 -15.29
N ASP A 192 -14.59 -18.87 -16.22
CA ASP A 192 -13.81 -20.12 -16.30
C ASP A 192 -12.50 -20.02 -15.54
N ALA A 193 -11.91 -18.81 -15.45
CA ALA A 193 -10.64 -18.54 -14.82
C ALA A 193 -10.58 -17.10 -14.28
N THR A 194 -9.61 -16.86 -13.44
CA THR A 194 -9.17 -15.53 -13.01
C THR A 194 -7.63 -15.45 -13.03
N ILE A 195 -7.09 -14.31 -12.62
CA ILE A 195 -5.65 -14.12 -12.40
C ILE A 195 -5.44 -13.70 -10.95
N SER A 196 -4.55 -14.39 -10.24
CA SER A 196 -4.32 -14.16 -8.81
C SER A 196 -2.87 -14.48 -8.42
N THR A 197 -2.54 -14.31 -7.16
CA THR A 197 -1.25 -14.68 -6.59
C THR A 197 -1.36 -15.98 -5.80
N PRO A 198 -0.30 -16.80 -5.69
CA PRO A 198 -0.32 -18.01 -4.88
C PRO A 198 -0.75 -17.75 -3.43
N PHE A 199 -0.29 -16.66 -2.81
CA PHE A 199 -0.65 -16.33 -1.44
C PHE A 199 -2.15 -15.95 -1.26
N ALA A 200 -2.75 -15.32 -2.27
CA ALA A 200 -4.19 -15.02 -2.23
C ALA A 200 -5.03 -16.30 -2.41
N VAL A 201 -4.61 -17.21 -3.29
CA VAL A 201 -5.22 -18.53 -3.45
C VAL A 201 -5.09 -19.38 -2.19
N ASP A 202 -3.93 -19.39 -1.55
CA ASP A 202 -3.71 -20.10 -0.28
C ASP A 202 -4.64 -19.59 0.83
N PHE A 203 -4.83 -18.29 0.93
CA PHE A 203 -5.76 -17.72 1.89
C PHE A 203 -7.21 -18.06 1.56
N GLN A 204 -7.62 -17.89 0.30
CA GLN A 204 -8.95 -18.29 -0.17
C GLN A 204 -9.22 -19.75 0.20
N ASN A 205 -8.24 -20.62 -0.02
CA ASN A 205 -8.36 -22.05 0.30
C ASN A 205 -8.43 -22.34 1.81
N LYS A 206 -7.91 -21.49 2.68
CA LYS A 206 -8.02 -21.64 4.14
C LYS A 206 -9.34 -21.10 4.68
N THR A 207 -9.87 -20.05 4.08
CA THR A 207 -11.00 -19.28 4.65
C THR A 207 -12.34 -19.49 3.94
N SER A 208 -12.34 -20.12 2.75
CA SER A 208 -13.53 -20.34 1.94
C SER A 208 -13.76 -21.82 1.65
N ALA A 209 -15.03 -22.20 1.43
CA ALA A 209 -15.39 -23.50 0.92
C ALA A 209 -15.11 -23.68 -0.58
N ILE A 210 -14.94 -22.57 -1.31
CA ILE A 210 -14.59 -22.58 -2.74
C ILE A 210 -13.07 -22.69 -2.83
N LYS A 211 -12.59 -23.82 -3.36
CA LYS A 211 -11.16 -24.09 -3.52
C LYS A 211 -10.69 -23.74 -4.92
N GLU A 212 -9.54 -23.12 -4.99
CA GLU A 212 -8.90 -22.65 -6.21
C GLU A 212 -7.47 -23.19 -6.30
N LYS A 213 -6.90 -23.18 -7.49
CA LYS A 213 -5.48 -23.49 -7.74
C LYS A 213 -4.92 -22.55 -8.79
N VAL A 214 -3.63 -22.19 -8.63
CA VAL A 214 -2.86 -21.57 -9.70
C VAL A 214 -2.44 -22.61 -10.72
N VAL A 215 -2.40 -22.23 -12.00
CA VAL A 215 -2.00 -23.10 -13.11
C VAL A 215 -1.09 -22.34 -14.08
N GLY A 216 -0.23 -23.10 -14.76
CA GLY A 216 0.73 -22.56 -15.74
C GLY A 216 1.86 -21.75 -15.10
N ASP A 217 2.55 -21.00 -15.95
CA ASP A 217 3.70 -20.19 -15.56
C ASP A 217 3.28 -18.89 -14.85
N VAL A 218 4.22 -18.25 -14.17
CA VAL A 218 4.05 -16.89 -13.64
C VAL A 218 3.94 -15.93 -14.83
N LEU A 219 2.80 -15.26 -14.95
CA LEU A 219 2.48 -14.36 -16.06
C LEU A 219 3.09 -12.96 -15.88
N SER A 220 3.29 -12.56 -14.64
CA SER A 220 3.95 -11.32 -14.25
C SER A 220 4.44 -11.46 -12.81
N ASN A 221 5.64 -10.96 -12.53
CA ASN A 221 6.18 -10.86 -11.17
C ASN A 221 6.69 -9.42 -10.96
N ALA A 222 5.76 -8.51 -10.73
CA ALA A 222 6.06 -7.10 -10.58
C ALA A 222 6.43 -6.76 -9.13
N LYS A 223 7.35 -5.80 -8.95
CA LYS A 223 7.64 -5.21 -7.64
C LYS A 223 6.50 -4.30 -7.20
N VAL A 224 6.24 -4.30 -5.91
CA VAL A 224 5.15 -3.57 -5.27
C VAL A 224 5.69 -2.40 -4.45
N TYR A 225 4.96 -1.30 -4.51
CA TYR A 225 5.32 -0.02 -3.92
C TYR A 225 4.09 0.64 -3.28
N PHE A 226 4.33 1.61 -2.42
CA PHE A 226 3.29 2.58 -2.08
C PHE A 226 3.14 3.60 -3.20
N MET A 227 1.92 4.07 -3.41
CA MET A 227 1.64 5.10 -4.39
C MET A 227 1.14 6.35 -3.68
N LEU A 228 1.72 7.50 -4.03
CA LEU A 228 1.51 8.79 -3.37
C LEU A 228 0.97 9.83 -4.36
N GLY A 229 0.45 10.92 -3.82
CA GLY A 229 0.18 12.11 -4.62
C GLY A 229 1.44 12.56 -5.35
N LYS A 230 1.30 13.16 -6.54
CA LYS A 230 2.44 13.45 -7.43
C LYS A 230 3.52 14.32 -6.78
N ASP A 231 3.12 15.22 -5.89
CA ASP A 231 4.02 16.20 -5.27
C ASP A 231 4.54 15.77 -3.88
N GLU A 232 4.16 14.56 -3.40
CA GLU A 232 4.49 14.04 -2.07
C GLU A 232 5.92 13.47 -1.96
N THR A 233 6.89 14.18 -2.56
CA THR A 233 8.30 13.73 -2.61
C THR A 233 8.96 13.62 -1.25
N LYS A 234 8.62 14.51 -0.30
CA LYS A 234 9.17 14.46 1.06
C LYS A 234 8.63 13.25 1.83
N LEU A 235 7.33 12.99 1.74
CA LEU A 235 6.71 11.83 2.36
C LEU A 235 7.25 10.53 1.76
N SER A 236 7.40 10.46 0.44
CA SER A 236 7.97 9.31 -0.27
C SER A 236 9.36 8.93 0.28
N LYS A 237 10.27 9.91 0.41
CA LYS A 237 11.60 9.68 0.98
C LYS A 237 11.55 9.18 2.42
N LYS A 238 10.64 9.72 3.24
CA LYS A 238 10.48 9.27 4.63
C LYS A 238 9.93 7.84 4.71
N VAL A 239 9.01 7.49 3.83
CA VAL A 239 8.51 6.11 3.69
C VAL A 239 9.65 5.17 3.28
N ASP A 240 10.51 5.56 2.33
CA ASP A 240 11.68 4.77 1.92
C ASP A 240 12.69 4.57 3.04
N GLU A 241 13.00 5.62 3.82
CA GLU A 241 13.87 5.52 5.00
C GLU A 241 13.32 4.51 6.02
N ALA A 242 12.02 4.58 6.29
CA ALA A 242 11.36 3.65 7.21
C ALA A 242 11.34 2.21 6.65
N LEU A 243 11.01 2.04 5.36
CA LEU A 243 11.02 0.74 4.70
C LEU A 243 12.40 0.09 4.72
N GLN A 244 13.46 0.86 4.42
CA GLN A 244 14.82 0.33 4.47
C GLN A 244 15.16 -0.17 5.87
N SER A 245 14.82 0.57 6.91
CA SER A 245 15.00 0.14 8.30
C SER A 245 14.20 -1.14 8.64
N ILE A 246 12.98 -1.28 8.08
CA ILE A 246 12.12 -2.48 8.25
C ILE A 246 12.72 -3.70 7.52
N ILE A 247 13.38 -3.48 6.38
CA ILE A 247 14.10 -4.51 5.64
C ILE A 247 15.33 -4.95 6.41
N ASP A 248 16.15 -3.99 6.86
CA ASP A 248 17.46 -4.23 7.47
C ASP A 248 17.35 -5.02 8.79
N ASP A 249 16.30 -4.80 9.57
CA ASP A 249 16.07 -5.54 10.83
C ASP A 249 15.28 -6.85 10.65
N GLY A 250 14.92 -7.20 9.40
CA GLY A 250 14.21 -8.41 9.05
C GLY A 250 12.72 -8.40 9.40
N THR A 251 12.15 -7.27 9.79
CA THR A 251 10.71 -7.14 10.10
C THR A 251 9.87 -7.36 8.85
N LEU A 252 10.31 -6.87 7.67
CA LEU A 252 9.59 -7.08 6.41
C LEU A 252 9.44 -8.56 6.07
N LYS A 253 10.53 -9.33 6.20
CA LYS A 253 10.50 -10.78 6.00
C LYS A 253 9.49 -11.45 6.94
N LYS A 254 9.52 -11.12 8.24
CA LYS A 254 8.58 -11.68 9.23
C LYS A 254 7.12 -11.36 8.91
N LEU A 255 6.85 -10.14 8.44
CA LEU A 255 5.50 -9.75 7.99
C LEU A 255 5.08 -10.53 6.76
N SER A 256 5.96 -10.69 5.77
CA SER A 256 5.70 -11.47 4.56
C SER A 256 5.39 -12.93 4.89
N GLU A 257 6.26 -13.59 5.67
CA GLU A 257 6.05 -14.98 6.10
C GLU A 257 4.74 -15.17 6.89
N LYS A 258 4.44 -14.22 7.80
CA LYS A 258 3.22 -14.27 8.62
C LYS A 258 1.95 -14.14 7.78
N TRP A 259 1.91 -13.19 6.87
CA TRP A 259 0.69 -12.82 6.17
C TRP A 259 0.55 -13.48 4.81
N LEU A 260 1.66 -13.66 4.08
CA LEU A 260 1.65 -14.19 2.73
C LEU A 260 2.10 -15.66 2.67
N GLY A 261 2.58 -16.23 3.80
CA GLY A 261 2.97 -17.62 3.92
C GLY A 261 4.42 -17.91 3.48
N ALA A 262 5.10 -16.95 2.83
CA ALA A 262 6.50 -17.03 2.42
C ALA A 262 7.12 -15.62 2.35
N ASP A 263 8.45 -15.55 2.16
CA ASP A 263 9.19 -14.30 2.00
C ASP A 263 9.08 -13.77 0.56
N TYR A 264 8.01 -13.03 0.27
CA TYR A 264 7.81 -12.34 -1.02
C TYR A 264 8.55 -10.99 -1.10
N SER A 265 9.27 -10.58 -0.06
CA SER A 265 10.09 -9.37 -0.10
C SER A 265 11.33 -9.51 -0.98
N LYS A 266 11.72 -10.75 -1.30
CA LYS A 266 12.84 -11.09 -2.17
C LYS A 266 12.34 -11.66 -3.50
N GLU A 267 13.08 -11.37 -4.56
CA GLU A 267 12.86 -11.98 -5.87
C GLU A 267 13.17 -13.48 -5.77
N GLN A 268 12.15 -14.34 -5.80
CA GLN A 268 12.29 -15.79 -5.69
C GLN A 268 11.83 -16.54 -6.96
N TYR A 269 11.37 -15.84 -8.01
CA TYR A 269 10.76 -16.45 -9.19
C TYR A 269 11.33 -15.87 -10.48
#